data_d4a69453f523ccfe9210370ae4c9e7a7
#
_entry.id   d4a69453f523ccfe9210370ae4c9e7a7
#
_cell.length_a   1.000
_cell.length_b   1.000
_cell.length_c   1.000
_cell.angle_alpha   90.00
_cell.angle_beta   90.00
_cell.angle_gamma   90.00
#
_symmetry.space_group_name_H-M   'P 1'
#
loop_
_entity.id
_entity.type
_entity.pdbx_description
1 polymer ?
#
loop_
_entity_poly.entity_id
_entity_poly.type
_entity_poly.pdbx_seq_one_letter_code
_entity_poly.pdbx_strand_id
1 'polypeptide(L)' 'MNFISKEALQRIREEYPEGTRVELTKMNDPYRTDLVPGCRGTVRFVDDMGTIHVSWDIGSSLGVVYGEDACKVIKESK' A
#
# COMPACT_ATOMS: atom_id res chain seq x y z
N MET A 1 15.05 -11.26 8.80
CA MET A 1 14.26 -10.06 9.04
C MET A 1 14.61 -9.01 8.00
N ASN A 2 13.62 -8.51 7.30
CA ASN A 2 13.86 -7.57 6.20
C ASN A 2 13.62 -6.15 6.68
N PHE A 3 14.73 -5.43 6.87
CA PHE A 3 14.64 -4.01 7.14
C PHE A 3 14.75 -3.26 5.82
N ILE A 4 13.86 -2.32 5.63
CA ILE A 4 13.92 -1.46 4.46
C ILE A 4 15.11 -0.52 4.58
N SER A 5 15.85 -0.32 3.48
CA SER A 5 16.95 0.65 3.46
C SER A 5 16.38 2.08 3.48
N LYS A 6 17.21 3.04 3.89
CA LYS A 6 16.80 4.45 3.89
C LYS A 6 16.43 4.92 2.49
N GLU A 7 17.19 4.49 1.50
CA GLU A 7 16.95 4.89 0.10
C GLU A 7 15.62 4.33 -0.38
N ALA A 8 15.32 3.06 -0.08
CA ALA A 8 14.08 2.44 -0.48
C ALA A 8 12.89 3.09 0.24
N LEU A 9 13.04 3.37 1.53
CA LEU A 9 12.00 4.02 2.32
C LEU A 9 11.68 5.41 1.78
N GLN A 10 12.72 6.19 1.46
CA GLN A 10 12.53 7.51 0.90
C GLN A 10 11.82 7.44 -0.45
N ARG A 11 12.20 6.47 -1.28
CA ARG A 11 11.58 6.27 -2.60
C ARG A 11 10.10 5.95 -2.47
N ILE A 12 9.75 5.07 -1.52
CA ILE A 12 8.35 4.71 -1.28
C ILE A 12 7.57 5.93 -0.82
N ARG A 13 8.13 6.72 0.10
CA ARG A 13 7.45 7.91 0.59
C ARG A 13 7.23 8.95 -0.51
N GLU A 14 8.16 9.04 -1.46
CA GLU A 14 8.01 9.95 -2.59
C GLU A 14 6.99 9.45 -3.60
N GLU A 15 6.93 8.13 -3.77
CA GLU A 15 6.03 7.51 -4.74
C GLU A 15 4.58 7.44 -4.22
N TYR A 16 4.42 7.32 -2.91
CA TYR A 16 3.11 7.12 -2.28
C TYR A 16 2.82 8.20 -1.23
N PRO A 17 2.76 9.48 -1.64
CA PRO A 17 2.36 10.52 -0.69
C PRO A 17 0.90 10.40 -0.32
N GLU A 18 0.52 11.02 0.79
CA GLU A 18 -0.86 11.02 1.26
C GLU A 18 -1.81 11.47 0.15
N GLY A 19 -2.91 10.75 0.01
CA GLY A 19 -3.91 11.07 -1.00
C GLY A 19 -3.72 10.35 -2.33
N THR A 20 -2.61 9.63 -2.51
CA THR A 20 -2.36 8.87 -3.73
C THR A 20 -3.36 7.72 -3.86
N ARG A 21 -3.95 7.56 -5.03
CA ARG A 21 -4.83 6.43 -5.31
C ARG A 21 -4.00 5.24 -5.74
N VAL A 22 -4.29 4.08 -5.15
CA VAL A 22 -3.55 2.85 -5.42
C VAL A 22 -4.51 1.70 -5.67
N GLU A 23 -3.98 0.69 -6.34
CA GLU A 23 -4.69 -0.57 -6.57
C GLU A 23 -3.84 -1.71 -6.01
N LEU A 24 -4.46 -2.58 -5.23
CA LEU A 24 -3.77 -3.73 -4.66
C LEU A 24 -3.42 -4.71 -5.77
N THR A 25 -2.15 -5.14 -5.83
CA THR A 25 -1.69 -6.13 -6.82
C THR A 25 -1.35 -7.46 -6.19
N LYS A 26 -0.98 -7.46 -4.89
CA LYS A 26 -0.66 -8.69 -4.18
C LYS A 26 -0.95 -8.49 -2.69
N MET A 27 -1.67 -9.45 -2.10
CA MET A 27 -1.93 -9.47 -0.65
C MET A 27 -1.57 -10.86 -0.13
N ASN A 28 -0.60 -10.91 0.77
CA ASN A 28 -0.06 -12.15 1.27
C ASN A 28 -0.55 -12.47 2.69
N ASP A 29 -1.80 -12.13 2.99
CA ASP A 29 -2.42 -12.41 4.27
C ASP A 29 -3.50 -13.48 4.08
N PRO A 30 -3.30 -14.72 4.56
CA PRO A 30 -4.25 -15.80 4.34
C PRO A 30 -5.59 -15.59 5.05
N TYR A 31 -5.66 -14.67 5.99
CA TYR A 31 -6.87 -14.41 6.76
C TYR A 31 -7.71 -13.27 6.19
N ARG A 32 -7.22 -12.61 5.14
CA ARG A 32 -7.93 -11.48 4.52
C ARG A 32 -8.50 -11.92 3.19
N THR A 33 -9.76 -12.32 3.20
CA THR A 33 -10.44 -12.78 1.99
C THR A 33 -11.21 -11.68 1.29
N ASP A 34 -11.40 -10.53 1.95
CA ASP A 34 -12.11 -9.39 1.41
C ASP A 34 -11.20 -8.41 0.67
N LEU A 35 -9.90 -8.42 0.98
CA LEU A 35 -8.93 -7.52 0.38
C LEU A 35 -8.11 -8.29 -0.65
N VAL A 36 -8.55 -8.26 -1.89
CA VAL A 36 -7.98 -9.05 -2.99
C VAL A 36 -7.37 -8.12 -4.04
N PRO A 37 -6.49 -8.64 -4.92
CA PRO A 37 -5.96 -7.84 -6.02
C PRO A 37 -7.10 -7.21 -6.83
N GLY A 38 -6.92 -5.94 -7.17
CA GLY A 38 -7.94 -5.14 -7.83
C GLY A 38 -8.65 -4.16 -6.92
N CYS A 39 -8.58 -4.37 -5.59
CA CYS A 39 -9.13 -3.41 -4.64
C CYS A 39 -8.39 -2.09 -4.74
N ARG A 40 -9.10 -0.98 -4.62
CA ARG A 40 -8.52 0.36 -4.71
C ARG A 40 -8.67 1.10 -3.39
N GLY A 41 -7.77 2.03 -3.17
CA GLY A 41 -7.79 2.81 -1.94
C GLY A 41 -6.95 4.07 -2.06
N THR A 42 -6.90 4.79 -0.95
CA THR A 42 -6.17 6.06 -0.86
C THR A 42 -5.09 5.95 0.20
N VAL A 43 -3.86 6.31 -0.17
CA VAL A 43 -2.73 6.28 0.76
C VAL A 43 -2.96 7.30 1.88
N ARG A 44 -2.73 6.85 3.11
CA ARG A 44 -2.79 7.72 4.28
C ARG A 44 -1.39 8.17 4.71
N PHE A 45 -0.47 7.22 4.83
CA PHE A 45 0.94 7.52 5.14
C PHE A 45 1.77 6.25 4.94
N VAL A 46 3.09 6.42 4.94
CA VAL A 46 4.06 5.31 4.94
C VAL A 46 4.80 5.36 6.26
N ASP A 47 4.84 4.24 7.00
CA ASP A 47 5.53 4.21 8.28
C ASP A 47 7.02 3.91 8.10
N ASP A 48 7.76 3.87 9.23
CA ASP A 48 9.21 3.69 9.19
C ASP A 48 9.64 2.30 8.73
N MET A 49 8.71 1.35 8.73
CA MET A 49 8.96 -0.01 8.25
C MET A 49 8.70 -0.15 6.75
N GLY A 50 8.25 0.91 6.11
CA GLY A 50 7.92 0.87 4.70
C GLY A 50 6.52 0.33 4.41
N THR A 51 5.69 0.18 5.43
CA THR A 51 4.30 -0.22 5.25
C THR A 51 3.50 0.98 4.75
N ILE A 52 2.80 0.79 3.63
CA ILE A 52 1.94 1.82 3.06
C ILE A 52 0.56 1.65 3.68
N HIS A 53 0.16 2.60 4.51
CA HIS A 53 -1.15 2.55 5.17
C HIS A 53 -2.18 3.15 4.24
N VAL A 54 -3.18 2.34 3.88
CA VAL A 54 -4.16 2.67 2.85
C VAL A 54 -5.56 2.58 3.44
N SER A 55 -6.39 3.55 3.11
CA SER A 55 -7.82 3.48 3.38
C SER A 55 -8.46 2.89 2.13
N TRP A 56 -8.81 1.60 2.22
CA TRP A 56 -9.37 0.88 1.07
C TRP A 56 -10.84 1.22 0.89
N ASP A 57 -11.28 1.29 -0.37
CA ASP A 57 -12.66 1.69 -0.69
C ASP A 57 -13.70 0.71 -0.13
N ILE A 58 -13.30 -0.54 0.09
CA ILE A 58 -14.18 -1.55 0.71
C ILE A 58 -14.37 -1.34 2.21
N GLY A 59 -13.70 -0.37 2.80
CA GLY A 59 -13.82 -0.06 4.23
C GLY A 59 -12.71 -0.61 5.11
N SER A 60 -11.72 -1.28 4.54
CA SER A 60 -10.57 -1.81 5.27
C SER A 60 -9.48 -0.74 5.38
N SER A 61 -8.66 -0.84 6.43
CA SER A 61 -7.51 0.05 6.63
C SER A 61 -6.20 -0.75 6.73
N LEU A 62 -6.16 -1.95 6.16
CA LEU A 62 -4.98 -2.81 6.21
C LEU A 62 -3.83 -2.20 5.40
N GLY A 63 -2.61 -2.26 5.95
CA GLY A 63 -1.42 -1.75 5.28
C GLY A 63 -0.85 -2.71 4.26
N VAL A 64 -0.09 -2.17 3.30
CA VAL A 64 0.66 -2.94 2.31
C VAL A 64 2.08 -3.08 2.84
N VAL A 65 2.47 -4.30 3.22
CA VAL A 65 3.73 -4.57 3.90
C VAL A 65 4.85 -4.72 2.89
N TYR A 66 5.93 -3.96 3.09
CA TYR A 66 7.09 -4.01 2.22
C TYR A 66 7.66 -5.43 2.13
N GLY A 67 7.82 -5.92 0.91
CA GLY A 67 8.40 -7.24 0.67
C GLY A 67 7.41 -8.39 0.70
N GLU A 68 6.18 -8.17 1.18
CA GLU A 68 5.16 -9.22 1.25
C GLU A 68 3.94 -8.91 0.41
N ASP A 69 3.46 -7.68 0.48
CA ASP A 69 2.29 -7.24 -0.26
C ASP A 69 2.73 -6.23 -1.31
N ALA A 70 1.88 -5.93 -2.26
CA ALA A 70 2.21 -4.94 -3.29
C ALA A 70 0.96 -4.21 -3.76
N CYS A 71 1.16 -2.96 -4.12
CA CYS A 71 0.15 -2.14 -4.76
C CYS A 71 0.83 -1.28 -5.82
N LYS A 72 0.02 -0.65 -6.65
CA LYS A 72 0.52 0.26 -7.68
C LYS A 72 -0.27 1.55 -7.64
N VAL A 73 0.39 2.64 -8.03
CA VAL A 73 -0.26 3.93 -8.19
C VAL A 73 -1.17 3.86 -9.41
N ILE A 74 -2.40 4.36 -9.27
CA ILE A 74 -3.32 4.46 -10.39
C ILE A 74 -3.68 5.91 -10.61
N LYS A 75 -3.90 6.26 -11.88
CA LYS A 75 -4.39 7.58 -12.24
C LYS A 75 -5.87 7.45 -12.53
N GLU A 76 -6.69 8.11 -11.73
CA GLU A 76 -8.12 8.10 -11.94
C GLU A 76 -8.51 9.39 -12.67
N SER A 77 -9.12 9.22 -13.83
CA SER A 77 -9.68 10.35 -14.54
C SER A 77 -10.92 10.86 -13.81
N LYS A 78 -11.07 12.15 -13.83
CA LYS A 78 -12.29 12.75 -13.33
C LYS A 78 -13.24 13.02 -14.49
#